data_96931816e42ef386f040c31d8a7d4324
#
_entry.id   96931816e42ef386f040c31d8a7d4324
#
_cell.length_a   1.000
_cell.length_b   1.000
_cell.length_c   1.000
_cell.angle_alpha   90.00
_cell.angle_beta   90.00
_cell.angle_gamma   90.00
#
_symmetry.space_group_name_H-M   'P 1'
#
loop_
_entity.id
_entity.type
_entity.pdbx_description
1 polymer ?
#
loop_
_entity_poly.entity_id
_entity_poly.type
_entity_poly.pdbx_seq_one_letter_code
_entity_poly.pdbx_strand_id
1 'polypeptide(L)'
;GHNWIAASTLGAALTLAMDSIEFRFQGTASHAAAYPEKGVNALDAVNLMFAGINAMRQQTRNDARVAGIITSGGSACNIIPDYAACQFYIRAKDRAYLEELTQKVINCAKGAELMTGAKLEYFNFENSYDDLVYHDGLRALMRKNLNDLGVTDFVDSDEEASGSSDIGNVSHVCPTVYCELDTGARP
;
A
#
# COMPACT_ATOMS: atom_id res chain seq x y z
N GLY A 1 -8.65 14.21 -16.73
CA GLY A 1 -10.02 13.97 -16.36
C GLY A 1 -10.29 12.48 -16.39
N HIS A 2 -10.45 11.83 -15.24
CA HIS A 2 -10.92 10.46 -15.22
C HIS A 2 -12.37 10.47 -15.66
N ASN A 3 -12.69 9.80 -16.76
CA ASN A 3 -14.05 9.44 -17.09
C ASN A 3 -14.51 8.40 -16.08
N TRP A 4 -15.12 8.83 -15.01
CA TRP A 4 -15.82 7.95 -14.10
C TRP A 4 -17.03 7.38 -14.84
N ILE A 5 -17.14 6.15 -14.82
CA ILE A 5 -17.85 5.18 -15.60
C ILE A 5 -19.34 5.49 -15.66
N ALA A 6 -19.87 5.65 -16.87
CA ALA A 6 -21.31 5.76 -17.15
C ALA A 6 -22.01 4.39 -17.21
N ALA A 7 -21.41 3.35 -16.64
CA ALA A 7 -21.90 1.98 -16.74
C ALA A 7 -21.67 1.20 -15.45
N SER A 8 -22.54 0.23 -15.18
CA SER A 8 -22.36 -0.68 -14.05
C SER A 8 -21.17 -1.60 -14.30
N THR A 9 -20.27 -1.66 -13.32
CA THR A 9 -19.08 -2.51 -13.40
C THR A 9 -19.34 -3.80 -12.63
N LEU A 10 -19.34 -4.93 -13.34
CA LEU A 10 -19.43 -6.26 -12.75
C LEU A 10 -18.09 -6.96 -12.92
N GLY A 11 -17.37 -7.12 -11.80
CA GLY A 11 -16.19 -7.95 -11.79
C GLY A 11 -14.91 -7.31 -12.32
N ALA A 12 -14.91 -6.03 -12.56
CA ALA A 12 -13.71 -5.30 -12.97
C ALA A 12 -13.02 -4.55 -11.84
N ALA A 13 -13.66 -4.41 -10.73
CA ALA A 13 -13.02 -3.88 -9.53
C ALA A 13 -12.18 -4.98 -8.85
N LEU A 14 -11.17 -5.51 -9.57
CA LEU A 14 -10.13 -6.28 -8.91
C LEU A 14 -9.54 -5.40 -7.82
N THR A 15 -9.69 -5.81 -6.57
CA THR A 15 -9.00 -5.14 -5.48
C THR A 15 -7.64 -5.79 -5.28
N LEU A 16 -6.62 -4.95 -5.14
CA LEU A 16 -5.27 -5.41 -4.83
C LEU A 16 -5.18 -5.80 -3.36
N ALA A 17 -4.40 -6.82 -3.07
CA ALA A 17 -3.92 -7.04 -1.71
C ALA A 17 -3.06 -5.85 -1.27
N MET A 18 -3.17 -5.44 0.01
CA MET A 18 -2.50 -4.27 0.56
C MET A 18 -2.04 -4.48 2.00
N ASP A 19 -0.81 -4.09 2.28
CA ASP A 19 -0.29 -3.87 3.62
C ASP A 19 0.02 -2.38 3.83
N SER A 20 -0.27 -1.88 5.02
CA SER A 20 0.04 -0.53 5.46
C SER A 20 1.00 -0.59 6.64
N ILE A 21 2.22 -0.07 6.50
CA ILE A 21 3.23 -0.19 7.54
C ILE A 21 3.80 1.18 7.89
N GLU A 22 3.84 1.48 9.18
CA GLU A 22 4.61 2.58 9.73
C GLU A 22 5.95 2.05 10.25
N PHE A 23 7.02 2.73 9.87
CA PHE A 23 8.38 2.49 10.33
C PHE A 23 8.83 3.69 11.15
N ARG A 24 9.35 3.43 12.33
CA ARG A 24 9.89 4.41 13.27
C ARG A 24 11.34 4.10 13.55
N PHE A 25 12.17 5.13 13.49
CA PHE A 25 13.58 5.04 13.83
C PHE A 25 13.87 5.92 15.03
N GLN A 26 14.48 5.34 16.06
CA GLN A 26 14.93 6.03 17.26
C GLN A 26 16.46 6.12 17.24
N GLY A 27 16.96 7.32 17.19
CA GLY A 27 18.37 7.65 17.20
C GLY A 27 18.80 8.35 18.47
N THR A 28 19.79 9.23 18.35
CA THR A 28 20.32 10.05 19.46
C THR A 28 20.57 11.47 18.96
N ALA A 29 19.95 12.46 19.61
CA ALA A 29 20.17 13.86 19.28
C ALA A 29 21.57 14.32 19.65
N SER A 30 22.14 15.19 18.80
CA SER A 30 23.38 15.89 19.08
C SER A 30 23.43 17.20 18.30
N HIS A 31 24.29 18.13 18.73
CA HIS A 31 24.53 19.34 17.98
C HIS A 31 25.33 19.01 16.71
N ALA A 32 24.73 19.22 15.54
CA ALA A 32 25.26 18.72 14.27
C ALA A 32 26.66 19.23 13.90
N ALA A 33 27.03 20.45 14.33
CA ALA A 33 28.34 21.03 14.07
C ALA A 33 29.35 20.80 15.20
N ALA A 34 28.88 20.75 16.48
CA ALA A 34 29.78 20.71 17.63
C ALA A 34 30.18 19.29 18.04
N TYR A 35 29.26 18.35 17.95
CA TYR A 35 29.44 16.97 18.43
C TYR A 35 28.73 15.96 17.53
N PRO A 36 28.96 15.97 16.19
CA PRO A 36 28.26 15.09 15.25
C PRO A 36 28.49 13.61 15.59
N GLU A 37 29.65 13.25 16.08
CA GLU A 37 30.01 11.87 16.43
C GLU A 37 29.23 11.27 17.61
N LYS A 38 28.52 12.11 18.36
CA LYS A 38 27.67 11.67 19.50
C LYS A 38 26.23 11.40 19.06
N GLY A 39 25.87 11.79 17.85
CA GLY A 39 24.52 11.62 17.31
C GLY A 39 24.34 10.28 16.60
N VAL A 40 23.10 9.80 16.59
CA VAL A 40 22.64 8.74 15.69
C VAL A 40 21.43 9.30 14.95
N ASN A 41 21.61 9.50 13.63
CA ASN A 41 20.63 10.22 12.82
C ASN A 41 19.49 9.30 12.37
N ALA A 42 18.32 9.46 12.97
CA ALA A 42 17.12 8.70 12.62
C ALA A 42 16.60 9.07 11.22
N LEU A 43 16.76 10.31 10.77
CA LEU A 43 16.33 10.73 9.42
C LEU A 43 17.20 10.08 8.33
N ASP A 44 18.50 9.89 8.57
CA ASP A 44 19.36 9.17 7.64
C ASP A 44 18.91 7.72 7.48
N ALA A 45 18.42 7.08 8.55
CA ALA A 45 17.83 5.74 8.45
C ALA A 45 16.60 5.73 7.52
N VAL A 46 15.69 6.70 7.67
CA VAL A 46 14.54 6.84 6.77
C VAL A 46 15.01 7.05 5.32
N ASN A 47 15.97 7.95 5.08
CA ASN A 47 16.49 8.21 3.73
C ASN A 47 17.13 6.97 3.10
N LEU A 48 17.91 6.21 3.86
CA LEU A 48 18.53 4.96 3.40
C LEU A 48 17.47 3.89 3.11
N MET A 49 16.40 3.79 3.93
CA MET A 49 15.28 2.91 3.65
C MET A 49 14.60 3.28 2.33
N PHE A 50 14.30 4.58 2.07
CA PHE A 50 13.73 5.03 0.81
C PHE A 50 14.66 4.73 -0.38
N ALA A 51 15.97 4.92 -0.23
CA ALA A 51 16.95 4.58 -1.25
C ALA A 51 16.95 3.07 -1.55
N GLY A 52 16.91 2.23 -0.52
CA GLY A 52 16.81 0.79 -0.65
C GLY A 52 15.55 0.33 -1.37
N ILE A 53 14.38 0.91 -1.01
CA ILE A 53 13.11 0.65 -1.69
C ILE A 53 13.17 1.08 -3.15
N ASN A 54 13.75 2.25 -3.46
CA ASN A 54 13.88 2.73 -4.84
C ASN A 54 14.77 1.82 -5.68
N ALA A 55 15.86 1.29 -5.13
CA ALA A 55 16.71 0.31 -5.80
C ALA A 55 15.95 -1.02 -6.05
N MET A 56 15.17 -1.48 -5.07
CA MET A 56 14.40 -2.72 -5.14
C MET A 56 13.29 -2.65 -6.20
N ARG A 57 12.68 -1.48 -6.46
CA ARG A 57 11.52 -1.32 -7.37
C ARG A 57 11.76 -1.84 -8.78
N GLN A 58 13.01 -1.85 -9.26
CA GLN A 58 13.34 -2.35 -10.59
C GLN A 58 13.19 -3.88 -10.73
N GLN A 59 13.16 -4.60 -9.62
CA GLN A 59 13.02 -6.06 -9.55
C GLN A 59 11.70 -6.49 -8.92
N THR A 60 10.65 -5.67 -9.07
CA THR A 60 9.29 -6.00 -8.64
C THR A 60 8.40 -6.29 -9.85
N ARG A 61 7.28 -7.01 -9.63
CA ARG A 61 6.28 -7.22 -10.68
C ARG A 61 5.65 -5.89 -11.11
N ASN A 62 5.15 -5.81 -12.33
CA ASN A 62 4.53 -4.60 -12.88
C ASN A 62 3.26 -4.17 -12.13
N ASP A 63 2.56 -5.11 -11.51
CA ASP A 63 1.37 -4.92 -10.68
C ASP A 63 1.68 -4.47 -9.25
N ALA A 64 2.95 -4.47 -8.85
CA ALA A 64 3.37 -4.04 -7.53
C ALA A 64 3.40 -2.51 -7.40
N ARG A 65 2.95 -2.00 -6.26
CA ARG A 65 3.05 -0.58 -5.90
C ARG A 65 3.55 -0.44 -4.46
N VAL A 66 4.57 0.39 -4.28
CA VAL A 66 5.11 0.75 -2.97
C VAL A 66 5.13 2.27 -2.89
N ALA A 67 4.17 2.86 -2.20
CA ALA A 67 4.04 4.30 -2.05
C ALA A 67 4.24 4.67 -0.58
N GLY A 68 5.01 5.73 -0.31
CA GLY A 68 5.28 6.11 1.07
C GLY A 68 5.61 7.59 1.21
N ILE A 69 5.47 8.05 2.44
CA ILE A 69 5.77 9.43 2.85
C ILE A 69 6.62 9.42 4.13
N ILE A 70 7.39 10.46 4.33
CA ILE A 70 8.03 10.75 5.62
C ILE A 70 7.01 11.52 6.46
N THR A 71 6.67 10.99 7.64
CA THR A 71 5.70 11.59 8.58
C THR A 71 6.38 12.41 9.66
N SER A 72 7.66 12.11 9.98
CA SER A 72 8.50 12.88 10.88
C SER A 72 9.95 12.82 10.44
N GLY A 73 10.67 13.94 10.44
CA GLY A 73 12.05 14.02 9.95
C GLY A 73 12.97 14.93 10.78
N GLY A 74 12.63 15.22 12.02
CA GLY A 74 13.41 16.09 12.92
C GLY A 74 12.77 17.46 13.15
N SER A 75 13.41 18.29 13.98
CA SER A 75 12.87 19.58 14.46
C SER A 75 13.69 20.80 14.01
N ALA A 76 14.99 20.67 13.83
CA ALA A 76 15.88 21.76 13.44
C ALA A 76 17.11 21.23 12.70
N CYS A 77 17.61 22.00 11.72
CA CYS A 77 18.73 21.57 10.85
C CYS A 77 20.09 21.52 11.57
N ASN A 78 20.22 22.17 12.72
CA ASN A 78 21.44 22.14 13.56
C ASN A 78 21.41 21.05 14.66
N ILE A 79 20.36 20.22 14.69
CA ILE A 79 20.22 19.10 15.62
C ILE A 79 20.10 17.81 14.82
N ILE A 80 20.94 16.83 15.10
CA ILE A 80 20.81 15.47 14.52
C ILE A 80 19.48 14.89 15.01
N PRO A 81 18.57 14.49 14.10
CA PRO A 81 17.28 13.94 14.48
C PRO A 81 17.40 12.64 15.27
N ASP A 82 16.86 12.62 16.46
CA ASP A 82 16.77 11.43 17.33
C ASP A 82 15.50 10.60 17.09
N TYR A 83 14.56 11.13 16.30
CA TYR A 83 13.36 10.42 15.87
C TYR A 83 13.01 10.77 14.44
N ALA A 84 12.68 9.74 13.65
CA ALA A 84 12.09 9.91 12.34
C ALA A 84 11.10 8.77 12.07
N ALA A 85 10.07 9.05 11.28
CA ALA A 85 9.05 8.07 10.92
C ALA A 85 8.61 8.22 9.47
N CYS A 86 8.19 7.11 8.89
CA CYS A 86 7.62 7.05 7.55
C CYS A 86 6.52 6.00 7.47
N GLN A 87 5.59 6.19 6.56
CA GLN A 87 4.49 5.27 6.30
C GLN A 87 4.50 4.82 4.86
N PHE A 88 4.16 3.54 4.62
CA PHE A 88 4.07 2.94 3.30
C PHE A 88 2.78 2.18 3.13
N TYR A 89 2.16 2.34 1.94
CA TYR A 89 1.23 1.39 1.36
C TYR A 89 1.97 0.50 0.38
N ILE A 90 1.86 -0.81 0.57
CA ILE A 90 2.47 -1.84 -0.26
C ILE A 90 1.32 -2.61 -0.89
N ARG A 91 1.26 -2.71 -2.21
CA ARG A 91 0.16 -3.35 -2.94
C ARG A 91 0.69 -4.30 -3.99
N ALA A 92 -0.01 -5.41 -4.16
CA ALA A 92 0.21 -6.37 -5.24
C ALA A 92 -1.10 -7.03 -5.67
N LYS A 93 -1.10 -7.67 -6.84
CA LYS A 93 -2.29 -8.32 -7.40
C LYS A 93 -2.78 -9.49 -6.54
N ASP A 94 -1.88 -10.20 -5.88
CA ASP A 94 -2.18 -11.35 -5.03
C ASP A 94 -1.47 -11.26 -3.67
N ARG A 95 -2.11 -11.84 -2.65
CA ARG A 95 -1.61 -11.85 -1.26
C ARG A 95 -0.25 -12.51 -1.13
N ALA A 96 -0.01 -13.61 -1.85
CA ALA A 96 1.24 -14.37 -1.73
C ALA A 96 2.44 -13.53 -2.16
N TYR A 97 2.33 -12.81 -3.28
CA TYR A 97 3.41 -11.92 -3.71
C TYR A 97 3.51 -10.66 -2.83
N LEU A 98 2.39 -10.16 -2.32
CA LEU A 98 2.41 -9.05 -1.38
C LEU A 98 3.25 -9.36 -0.14
N GLU A 99 3.13 -10.56 0.43
CA GLU A 99 3.93 -10.98 1.60
C GLU A 99 5.43 -10.97 1.30
N GLU A 100 5.83 -11.46 0.12
CA GLU A 100 7.23 -11.38 -0.32
C GLU A 100 7.71 -9.93 -0.47
N LEU A 101 6.88 -9.08 -1.07
CA LEU A 101 7.20 -7.67 -1.30
C LEU A 101 7.28 -6.89 0.01
N THR A 102 6.34 -7.11 0.92
CA THR A 102 6.32 -6.53 2.26
C THR A 102 7.59 -6.91 3.04
N GLN A 103 8.00 -8.18 2.96
CA GLN A 103 9.24 -8.61 3.60
C GLN A 103 10.49 -7.91 3.00
N LYS A 104 10.52 -7.65 1.69
CA LYS A 104 11.61 -6.90 1.06
C LYS A 104 11.65 -5.45 1.54
N VAL A 105 10.49 -4.80 1.71
CA VAL A 105 10.40 -3.44 2.27
C VAL A 105 10.89 -3.42 3.73
N ILE A 106 10.48 -4.39 4.55
CA ILE A 106 10.97 -4.55 5.92
C ILE A 106 12.48 -4.76 5.95
N ASN A 107 13.04 -5.52 5.01
CA ASN A 107 14.48 -5.73 4.92
C ASN A 107 15.25 -4.45 4.57
N CYS A 108 14.66 -3.53 3.77
CA CYS A 108 15.24 -2.21 3.54
C CYS A 108 15.32 -1.40 4.84
N ALA A 109 14.27 -1.45 5.68
CA ALA A 109 14.27 -0.79 6.99
C ALA A 109 15.31 -1.40 7.94
N LYS A 110 15.40 -2.73 8.01
CA LYS A 110 16.43 -3.43 8.81
C LYS A 110 17.85 -3.12 8.34
N GLY A 111 18.05 -3.00 7.02
CA GLY A 111 19.33 -2.56 6.45
C GLY A 111 19.69 -1.13 6.88
N ALA A 112 18.72 -0.22 6.88
CA ALA A 112 18.89 1.15 7.33
C ALA A 112 19.22 1.22 8.84
N GLU A 113 18.54 0.44 9.69
CA GLU A 113 18.89 0.29 11.10
C GLU A 113 20.32 -0.15 11.29
N LEU A 114 20.74 -1.18 10.56
CA LEU A 114 22.11 -1.72 10.65
C LEU A 114 23.16 -0.70 10.21
N MET A 115 22.90 0.07 9.15
CA MET A 115 23.83 1.08 8.63
C MET A 115 23.97 2.29 9.55
N THR A 116 22.90 2.70 10.22
CA THR A 116 22.89 3.96 11.01
C THR A 116 23.01 3.74 12.51
N GLY A 117 22.63 2.56 13.00
CA GLY A 117 22.50 2.28 14.42
C GLY A 117 21.21 2.82 15.05
N ALA A 118 20.36 3.52 14.29
CA ALA A 118 19.03 3.96 14.77
C ALA A 118 18.12 2.74 14.95
N LYS A 119 17.46 2.65 16.10
CA LYS A 119 16.61 1.49 16.44
C LYS A 119 15.31 1.52 15.67
N LEU A 120 14.98 0.40 15.01
CA LEU A 120 13.79 0.22 14.19
C LEU A 120 12.64 -0.36 15.00
N GLU A 121 11.47 0.27 14.88
CA GLU A 121 10.16 -0.32 15.21
C GLU A 121 9.26 -0.21 13.98
N TYR A 122 8.40 -1.21 13.75
CA TYR A 122 7.41 -1.15 12.68
C TYR A 122 6.15 -1.93 13.04
N PHE A 123 5.02 -1.48 12.52
CA PHE A 123 3.70 -2.10 12.71
C PHE A 123 2.74 -1.68 11.60
N ASN A 124 1.70 -2.47 11.40
CA ASN A 124 0.61 -2.11 10.51
C ASN A 124 -0.24 -1.01 11.17
N PHE A 125 -0.41 0.14 10.51
CA PHE A 125 -1.26 1.22 11.01
C PHE A 125 -2.71 1.11 10.55
N GLU A 126 -3.00 0.23 9.58
CA GLU A 126 -4.32 -0.21 9.16
C GLU A 126 -4.34 -1.73 9.02
N ASN A 127 -5.54 -2.33 8.95
CA ASN A 127 -5.69 -3.75 8.68
C ASN A 127 -5.21 -4.09 7.26
N SER A 128 -4.61 -5.26 7.11
CA SER A 128 -4.23 -5.80 5.80
C SER A 128 -5.46 -6.20 5.01
N TYR A 129 -5.45 -5.92 3.71
CA TYR A 129 -6.47 -6.35 2.77
C TYR A 129 -5.94 -7.43 1.84
N ASP A 130 -6.76 -8.44 1.62
CA ASP A 130 -6.49 -9.48 0.62
C ASP A 130 -7.01 -9.04 -0.76
N ASP A 131 -6.52 -9.70 -1.80
CA ASP A 131 -7.04 -9.54 -3.15
C ASP A 131 -8.45 -10.14 -3.27
N LEU A 132 -9.25 -9.60 -4.19
CA LEU A 132 -10.62 -10.07 -4.40
C LEU A 132 -10.64 -11.34 -5.25
N VAL A 133 -11.25 -12.39 -4.71
CA VAL A 133 -11.53 -13.65 -5.41
C VAL A 133 -12.99 -13.66 -5.88
N TYR A 134 -13.21 -13.73 -7.19
CA TYR A 134 -14.54 -13.75 -7.76
C TYR A 134 -15.21 -15.12 -7.69
N HIS A 135 -16.52 -15.09 -7.45
CA HIS A 135 -17.39 -16.25 -7.62
C HIS A 135 -18.24 -16.11 -8.90
N ASP A 136 -17.86 -16.82 -9.97
CA ASP A 136 -18.49 -16.68 -11.30
C ASP A 136 -20.00 -16.88 -11.30
N GLY A 137 -20.50 -17.83 -10.49
CA GLY A 137 -21.94 -18.08 -10.38
C GLY A 137 -22.71 -16.89 -9.79
N LEU A 138 -22.18 -16.25 -8.75
CA LEU A 138 -22.78 -15.04 -8.19
C LEU A 138 -22.67 -13.86 -9.15
N ARG A 139 -21.56 -13.74 -9.86
CA ARG A 139 -21.36 -12.72 -10.88
C ARG A 139 -22.39 -12.83 -12.01
N ALA A 140 -22.62 -14.05 -12.52
CA ALA A 140 -23.63 -14.31 -13.53
C ALA A 140 -25.05 -14.01 -13.04
N LEU A 141 -25.37 -14.41 -11.80
CA LEU A 141 -26.66 -14.11 -11.18
C LEU A 141 -26.90 -12.62 -10.97
N MET A 142 -25.88 -11.89 -10.51
CA MET A 142 -25.95 -10.44 -10.34
C MET A 142 -26.19 -9.75 -11.68
N ARG A 143 -25.47 -10.13 -12.73
CA ARG A 143 -25.65 -9.60 -14.09
C ARG A 143 -27.08 -9.84 -14.58
N LYS A 144 -27.59 -11.07 -14.40
CA LYS A 144 -28.99 -11.39 -14.78
C LYS A 144 -29.98 -10.49 -14.06
N ASN A 145 -29.86 -10.33 -12.74
CA ASN A 145 -30.76 -9.50 -11.94
C ASN A 145 -30.70 -8.02 -12.34
N LEU A 146 -29.51 -7.49 -12.63
CA LEU A 146 -29.35 -6.13 -13.11
C LEU A 146 -29.96 -5.93 -14.50
N ASN A 147 -29.83 -6.91 -15.41
CA ASN A 147 -30.52 -6.89 -16.71
C ASN A 147 -32.04 -6.88 -16.55
N ASP A 148 -32.58 -7.70 -15.65
CA ASP A 148 -34.03 -7.74 -15.35
C ASP A 148 -34.54 -6.39 -14.81
N LEU A 149 -33.66 -5.58 -14.18
CA LEU A 149 -33.94 -4.21 -13.72
C LEU A 149 -33.69 -3.13 -14.78
N GLY A 150 -33.28 -3.51 -16.00
CA GLY A 150 -33.05 -2.59 -17.12
C GLY A 150 -31.62 -2.04 -17.22
N VAL A 151 -30.69 -2.52 -16.39
CA VAL A 151 -29.27 -2.17 -16.52
C VAL A 151 -28.67 -3.08 -17.60
N THR A 152 -28.26 -2.49 -18.73
CA THR A 152 -27.74 -3.23 -19.89
C THR A 152 -26.32 -2.85 -20.24
N ASP A 153 -25.82 -1.76 -19.69
CA ASP A 153 -24.50 -1.21 -19.97
C ASP A 153 -23.53 -1.66 -18.87
N PHE A 154 -22.69 -2.65 -19.22
CA PHE A 154 -21.71 -3.24 -18.32
C PHE A 154 -20.31 -2.99 -18.84
N VAL A 155 -19.42 -2.56 -17.96
CA VAL A 155 -17.98 -2.54 -18.19
C VAL A 155 -17.39 -3.78 -17.54
N ASP A 156 -17.05 -4.76 -18.36
CA ASP A 156 -16.23 -5.91 -17.96
C ASP A 156 -14.77 -5.52 -18.24
N SER A 157 -14.13 -4.81 -17.32
CA SER A 157 -12.71 -4.55 -17.48
C SER A 157 -11.93 -5.58 -16.68
N ASP A 158 -11.18 -6.43 -17.35
CA ASP A 158 -10.10 -7.20 -16.75
C ASP A 158 -8.87 -6.30 -16.50
N GLU A 159 -9.03 -4.99 -16.71
CA GLU A 159 -7.97 -4.01 -16.66
C GLU A 159 -7.82 -3.43 -15.26
N GLU A 160 -6.61 -3.52 -14.79
CA GLU A 160 -5.96 -2.89 -13.64
C GLU A 160 -6.82 -2.62 -12.39
N ALA A 161 -6.68 -3.50 -11.42
CA ALA A 161 -7.05 -3.23 -10.03
C ALA A 161 -6.44 -1.90 -9.58
N SER A 162 -7.27 -0.94 -9.20
CA SER A 162 -6.82 0.41 -8.84
C SER A 162 -6.84 0.69 -7.35
N GLY A 163 -7.51 -0.14 -6.56
CA GLY A 163 -7.71 0.06 -5.14
C GLY A 163 -7.57 -1.22 -4.31
N SER A 164 -7.79 -1.08 -3.03
CA SER A 164 -7.83 -2.18 -2.05
C SER A 164 -9.05 -2.00 -1.15
N SER A 165 -9.66 -3.09 -0.72
CA SER A 165 -10.85 -3.09 0.13
C SER A 165 -10.91 -4.37 0.94
N ASP A 166 -11.52 -4.31 2.12
CA ASP A 166 -11.77 -5.45 3.00
C ASP A 166 -12.73 -6.49 2.42
N ILE A 167 -13.42 -6.17 1.32
CA ILE A 167 -14.22 -7.14 0.55
C ILE A 167 -13.32 -8.28 0.03
N GLY A 168 -12.04 -8.02 -0.23
CA GLY A 168 -11.05 -9.03 -0.55
C GLY A 168 -10.98 -10.09 0.54
N ASN A 169 -10.80 -9.70 1.80
CA ASN A 169 -10.75 -10.63 2.93
C ASN A 169 -12.01 -11.49 3.04
N VAL A 170 -13.20 -10.91 2.79
CA VAL A 170 -14.47 -11.64 2.77
C VAL A 170 -14.48 -12.69 1.67
N SER A 171 -13.97 -12.36 0.48
CA SER A 171 -13.98 -13.23 -0.69
C SER A 171 -13.15 -14.51 -0.53
N HIS A 172 -12.16 -14.51 0.35
CA HIS A 172 -11.37 -15.69 0.68
C HIS A 172 -12.07 -16.67 1.63
N VAL A 173 -13.15 -16.24 2.30
CA VAL A 173 -13.85 -17.07 3.30
C VAL A 173 -15.29 -17.40 2.90
N CYS A 174 -15.87 -16.66 1.96
CA CYS A 174 -17.20 -16.96 1.42
C CYS A 174 -17.33 -16.50 -0.04
N PRO A 175 -18.24 -17.16 -0.83
CA PRO A 175 -18.53 -16.73 -2.19
C PRO A 175 -18.97 -15.27 -2.23
N THR A 176 -18.27 -14.44 -3.01
CA THR A 176 -18.46 -12.99 -3.04
C THR A 176 -18.62 -12.49 -4.47
N VAL A 177 -19.46 -11.50 -4.66
CA VAL A 177 -19.52 -10.64 -5.84
C VAL A 177 -19.46 -9.19 -5.39
N TYR A 178 -18.62 -8.41 -6.04
CA TYR A 178 -18.52 -6.97 -5.85
C TYR A 178 -18.99 -6.28 -7.14
N CYS A 179 -19.88 -5.32 -7.00
CA CYS A 179 -20.47 -4.60 -8.13
C CYS A 179 -20.50 -3.10 -7.81
N GLU A 180 -20.03 -2.30 -8.74
CA GLU A 180 -20.18 -0.84 -8.71
C GLU A 180 -21.30 -0.42 -9.66
N LEU A 181 -22.17 0.45 -9.20
CA LEU A 181 -23.27 1.02 -9.98
C LEU A 181 -22.98 2.51 -10.23
N ASP A 182 -23.13 2.93 -11.49
CA ASP A 182 -23.13 4.35 -11.80
C ASP A 182 -24.41 5.01 -11.28
N THR A 183 -24.26 5.94 -10.37
CA THR A 183 -25.38 6.72 -9.81
C THR A 183 -25.64 8.00 -10.58
N GLY A 184 -24.84 8.29 -11.62
CA GLY A 184 -24.87 9.56 -12.36
C GLY A 184 -24.28 10.74 -11.57
N ALA A 185 -23.85 10.54 -10.33
CA ALA A 185 -23.18 11.57 -9.55
C ALA A 185 -21.76 11.78 -10.10
N ARG A 186 -21.44 13.02 -10.42
CA ARG A 186 -20.06 13.42 -10.76
C ARG A 186 -19.40 14.04 -9.53
N PRO A 187 -18.14 13.65 -9.21
CA PRO A 187 -17.39 14.28 -8.13
C PRO A 187 -17.09 15.76 -8.39
#